data_ccfb6fe7f82239bd91d168cb9d4b7857
#
_entry.id   ccfb6fe7f82239bd91d168cb9d4b7857
#
_cell.length_a   1.000
_cell.length_b   1.000
_cell.length_c   1.000
_cell.angle_alpha   90.00
_cell.angle_beta   90.00
_cell.angle_gamma   90.00
#
_symmetry.space_group_name_H-M   'P 1'
#
loop_
_entity.id
_entity.type
_entity.pdbx_description
1 polymer ?
#
loop_
_entity_poly.entity_id
_entity_poly.type
_entity_poly.pdbx_seq_one_letter_code
_entity_poly.pdbx_strand_id
1 'polypeptide(L)'
;MDPFSRHVIVCTGGFCSPEYRGRELYTLLPDLLQREGLLFGPGRVKRGETPCLGVCGGGPIIVVYPDGVWYAGVTPALLERIVIEHLRDGRIVEEAVFHR
;
A
#
# COMPACT_ATOMS: atom_id res chain seq x y z
N MET A 1 11.24 -13.88 14.32
CA MET A 1 10.46 -12.99 13.42
C MET A 1 9.11 -13.62 13.13
N ASP A 2 8.04 -12.88 13.32
CA ASP A 2 6.72 -13.40 13.03
C ASP A 2 6.48 -13.45 11.53
N PRO A 3 5.77 -14.47 11.05
CA PRO A 3 5.39 -14.50 9.64
C PRO A 3 4.45 -13.34 9.30
N PHE A 4 4.53 -12.86 8.08
CA PHE A 4 3.63 -11.81 7.60
C PHE A 4 2.80 -12.34 6.42
N SER A 5 1.56 -11.83 6.29
CA SER A 5 0.66 -12.28 5.23
C SER A 5 0.91 -11.56 3.91
N ARG A 6 1.21 -10.27 3.98
CA ARG A 6 1.45 -9.44 2.79
C ARG A 6 2.50 -8.38 3.07
N HIS A 7 3.09 -7.87 2.01
CA HIS A 7 4.07 -6.79 2.08
C HIS A 7 3.58 -5.64 1.19
N VAL A 8 3.36 -4.48 1.79
CA VAL A 8 2.92 -3.27 1.09
C VAL A 8 4.10 -2.35 0.91
N ILE A 9 4.36 -1.94 -0.33
CA ILE A 9 5.45 -1.02 -0.65
C ILE A 9 4.85 0.25 -1.23
N VAL A 10 5.17 1.39 -0.61
CA VAL A 10 4.65 2.70 -1.02
C VAL A 10 5.76 3.50 -1.68
N CYS A 11 5.50 4.04 -2.86
CA CYS A 11 6.44 4.94 -3.53
C CYS A 11 6.32 6.33 -2.89
N THR A 12 7.41 6.81 -2.29
CA THR A 12 7.46 8.12 -1.62
C THR A 12 8.31 9.14 -2.38
N GLY A 13 8.82 8.79 -3.57
CA GLY A 13 9.63 9.68 -4.38
C GLY A 13 8.84 10.80 -5.04
N GLY A 14 9.50 11.91 -5.35
CA GLY A 14 8.84 13.11 -5.87
C GLY A 14 8.21 12.94 -7.25
N PHE A 15 8.73 12.06 -8.08
CA PHE A 15 8.18 11.85 -9.43
C PHE A 15 6.88 11.05 -9.40
N CYS A 16 6.82 10.02 -8.54
CA CYS A 16 5.63 9.20 -8.41
C CYS A 16 4.61 9.81 -7.45
N SER A 17 5.08 10.62 -6.52
CA SER A 17 4.27 11.15 -5.42
C SER A 17 4.52 12.65 -5.25
N PRO A 18 4.09 13.49 -6.20
CA PRO A 18 4.27 14.94 -6.06
C PRO A 18 3.59 15.44 -4.79
N GLU A 19 4.14 16.50 -4.21
CA GLU A 19 3.61 17.11 -2.98
C GLU A 19 3.65 16.16 -1.77
N TYR A 20 4.57 15.19 -1.78
CA TYR A 20 4.75 14.25 -0.67
C TYR A 20 3.53 13.40 -0.35
N ARG A 21 2.64 13.18 -1.32
CA ARG A 21 1.43 12.38 -1.10
C ARG A 21 1.72 10.94 -0.73
N GLY A 22 2.75 10.35 -1.34
CA GLY A 22 3.13 8.98 -0.98
C GLY A 22 3.60 8.87 0.46
N ARG A 23 4.34 9.86 0.93
CA ARG A 23 4.78 9.89 2.32
C ARG A 23 3.60 10.04 3.29
N GLU A 24 2.60 10.82 2.93
CA GLU A 24 1.39 10.93 3.73
C GLU A 24 0.71 9.58 3.86
N LEU A 25 0.60 8.84 2.75
CA LEU A 25 0.00 7.51 2.76
C LEU A 25 0.79 6.56 3.65
N TYR A 26 2.11 6.61 3.55
CA TYR A 26 2.96 5.75 4.37
C TYR A 26 2.83 6.08 5.85
N THR A 27 2.63 7.35 6.19
CA THR A 27 2.42 7.79 7.57
C THR A 27 1.07 7.32 8.12
N LEU A 28 0.03 7.29 7.26
CA LEU A 28 -1.30 6.83 7.65
C LEU A 28 -1.41 5.31 7.79
N LEU A 29 -0.56 4.60 7.06
CA LEU A 29 -0.69 3.14 6.94
C LEU A 29 -0.63 2.40 8.27
N PRO A 30 0.28 2.72 9.22
CA PRO A 30 0.30 2.01 10.50
C PRO A 30 -1.01 2.12 11.28
N ASP A 31 -1.62 3.29 11.28
CA ASP A 31 -2.89 3.49 12.00
C ASP A 31 -4.01 2.67 11.39
N LEU A 32 -4.07 2.63 10.07
CA LEU A 32 -5.08 1.83 9.37
C LEU A 32 -4.87 0.34 9.62
N LEU A 33 -3.62 -0.12 9.58
CA LEU A 33 -3.30 -1.52 9.85
C LEU A 33 -3.62 -1.90 11.29
N GLN A 34 -3.30 -1.03 12.25
CA GLN A 34 -3.59 -1.27 13.66
C GLN A 34 -5.10 -1.37 13.89
N ARG A 35 -5.87 -0.50 13.27
CA ARG A 35 -7.33 -0.51 13.39
C ARG A 35 -7.94 -1.84 12.93
N GLU A 36 -7.33 -2.45 11.89
CA GLU A 36 -7.81 -3.72 11.35
C GLU A 36 -7.11 -4.94 11.95
N GLY A 37 -6.26 -4.76 12.94
CA GLY A 37 -5.56 -5.86 13.60
C GLY A 37 -4.44 -6.48 12.76
N LEU A 38 -3.89 -5.74 11.80
CA LEU A 38 -2.90 -6.24 10.86
C LEU A 38 -1.47 -5.74 11.12
N LEU A 39 -1.27 -4.92 12.14
CA LEU A 39 0.03 -4.29 12.36
C LEU A 39 1.04 -5.20 13.05
N PHE A 40 0.60 -6.03 13.97
CA PHE A 40 1.46 -6.91 14.75
C PHE A 40 0.90 -8.33 14.78
N GLY A 41 1.77 -9.29 15.13
CA GLY A 41 1.40 -10.67 15.34
C GLY A 41 1.49 -11.52 14.08
N PRO A 42 1.21 -12.83 14.19
CA PRO A 42 1.19 -13.72 13.04
C PRO A 42 0.16 -13.26 12.00
N GLY A 43 0.54 -13.30 10.74
CA GLY A 43 -0.34 -12.85 9.65
C GLY A 43 -0.37 -11.35 9.47
N ARG A 44 0.52 -10.62 10.15
CA ARG A 44 0.61 -9.16 10.01
C ARG A 44 0.95 -8.76 8.57
N VAL A 45 0.69 -7.49 8.27
CA VAL A 45 1.06 -6.88 7.00
C VAL A 45 2.35 -6.09 7.21
N LYS A 46 3.38 -6.43 6.49
CA LYS A 46 4.66 -5.73 6.52
C LYS A 46 4.58 -4.53 5.58
N ARG A 47 5.15 -3.41 5.99
CA ARG A 47 5.16 -2.21 5.16
C ARG A 47 6.57 -1.72 4.90
N GLY A 48 6.75 -1.06 3.77
CA GLY A 48 8.01 -0.44 3.41
C GLY A 48 7.77 0.71 2.44
N GLU A 49 8.79 1.54 2.28
CA GLU A 49 8.73 2.64 1.31
C GLU A 49 9.92 2.57 0.36
N THR A 50 9.76 3.16 -0.80
CA THR A 50 10.84 3.25 -1.79
C THR A 50 10.78 4.62 -2.47
N PRO A 51 11.94 5.21 -2.82
CA PRO A 51 11.94 6.48 -3.53
C PRO A 51 11.44 6.36 -4.97
N CYS A 52 11.51 5.18 -5.57
CA CYS A 52 11.02 4.98 -6.94
C CYS A 52 10.76 3.52 -7.23
N LEU A 53 9.62 3.24 -7.86
CA LEU A 53 9.26 1.90 -8.32
C LEU A 53 9.47 1.73 -9.83
N GLY A 54 10.11 2.74 -10.48
CA GLY A 54 10.34 2.68 -11.92
C GLY A 54 9.14 3.08 -12.76
N VAL A 55 8.06 3.51 -12.12
CA VAL A 55 6.87 3.99 -12.81
C VAL A 55 6.73 5.47 -12.51
N CYS A 56 6.92 6.31 -13.52
CA CYS A 56 6.82 7.76 -13.36
C CYS A 56 5.41 8.22 -13.75
N GLY A 57 4.82 9.05 -12.88
CA GLY A 57 3.45 9.52 -13.10
C GLY A 57 2.41 8.53 -12.62
N GLY A 58 1.17 8.97 -12.55
CA GLY A 58 0.08 8.14 -12.06
C GLY A 58 0.13 7.82 -10.57
N GLY A 59 1.08 8.40 -9.85
CA GLY A 59 1.24 8.15 -8.42
C GLY A 59 0.24 8.90 -7.55
N PRO A 60 0.21 8.64 -6.24
CA PRO A 60 1.07 7.67 -5.56
C PRO A 60 0.82 6.23 -5.99
N ILE A 61 1.91 5.45 -6.00
CA ILE A 61 1.87 4.04 -6.40
C ILE A 61 2.05 3.17 -5.15
N ILE A 62 1.25 2.13 -5.04
CA ILE A 62 1.37 1.13 -3.98
C ILE A 62 1.42 -0.25 -4.61
N VAL A 63 2.35 -1.09 -4.15
CA VAL A 63 2.48 -2.48 -4.59
C VAL A 63 2.21 -3.40 -3.42
N VAL A 64 1.44 -4.45 -3.66
CA VAL A 64 1.11 -5.46 -2.64
C VAL A 64 1.65 -6.81 -3.07
N TYR A 65 2.53 -7.40 -2.26
CA TYR A 65 3.07 -8.73 -2.48
C TYR A 65 2.61 -9.69 -1.37
N PRO A 66 2.54 -10.97 -1.63
CA PRO A 66 2.96 -11.71 -2.82
C PRO A 66 1.99 -11.67 -3.99
N ASP A 67 0.87 -10.97 -3.86
CA ASP A 67 -0.15 -10.91 -4.90
C ASP A 67 0.35 -10.24 -6.19
N GLY A 68 1.36 -9.38 -6.08
CA GLY A 68 1.94 -8.70 -7.23
C GLY A 68 1.01 -7.65 -7.85
N VAL A 69 0.15 -7.04 -7.04
CA VAL A 69 -0.83 -6.08 -7.49
C VAL A 69 -0.31 -4.66 -7.33
N TRP A 70 -0.37 -3.87 -8.39
CA TRP A 70 0.11 -2.49 -8.42
C TRP A 70 -1.08 -1.53 -8.53
N TYR A 71 -1.22 -0.66 -7.54
CA TYR A 71 -2.27 0.36 -7.48
C TYR A 71 -1.72 1.73 -7.85
N ALA A 72 -2.49 2.51 -8.61
CA ALA A 72 -2.10 3.85 -9.03
C ALA A 72 -3.10 4.89 -8.53
N GLY A 73 -2.65 6.15 -8.43
CA GLY A 73 -3.51 7.26 -8.03
C GLY A 73 -4.11 7.10 -6.65
N VAL A 74 -3.35 6.53 -5.72
CA VAL A 74 -3.88 6.19 -4.39
C VAL A 74 -4.08 7.44 -3.55
N THR A 75 -5.31 7.61 -3.06
CA THR A 75 -5.68 8.67 -2.12
C THR A 75 -5.81 8.05 -0.73
N PRO A 76 -5.91 8.88 0.34
CA PRO A 76 -6.16 8.33 1.68
C PRO A 76 -7.41 7.45 1.74
N ALA A 77 -8.48 7.85 1.05
CA ALA A 77 -9.71 7.04 1.02
C ALA A 77 -9.49 5.71 0.32
N LEU A 78 -8.75 5.72 -0.79
CA LEU A 78 -8.43 4.49 -1.51
C LEU A 78 -7.49 3.61 -0.70
N LEU A 79 -6.53 4.20 0.02
CA LEU A 79 -5.65 3.44 0.90
C LEU A 79 -6.45 2.70 1.96
N GLU A 80 -7.45 3.36 2.55
CA GLU A 80 -8.33 2.72 3.52
C GLU A 80 -9.06 1.53 2.90
N ARG A 81 -9.56 1.68 1.69
CA ARG A 81 -10.21 0.57 0.97
C ARG A 81 -9.24 -0.58 0.71
N ILE A 82 -8.02 -0.27 0.31
CA ILE A 82 -6.99 -1.30 0.06
C ILE A 82 -6.71 -2.07 1.35
N VAL A 83 -6.59 -1.38 2.48
CA VAL A 83 -6.33 -2.03 3.77
C VAL A 83 -7.49 -2.97 4.12
N ILE A 84 -8.72 -2.49 4.03
CA ILE A 84 -9.90 -3.28 4.41
C ILE A 84 -10.16 -4.41 3.43
N GLU A 85 -10.21 -4.10 2.14
CA GLU A 85 -10.64 -5.08 1.12
C GLU A 85 -9.53 -6.05 0.73
N HIS A 86 -8.34 -5.54 0.48
CA HIS A 86 -7.24 -6.37 -0.01
C HIS A 86 -6.40 -6.96 1.13
N LEU A 87 -5.94 -6.13 2.03
CA LEU A 87 -5.01 -6.59 3.07
C LEU A 87 -5.71 -7.39 4.16
N ARG A 88 -6.92 -7.03 4.53
CA ARG A 88 -7.70 -7.75 5.53
C ARG A 88 -8.49 -8.91 4.92
N ASP A 89 -9.26 -8.64 3.87
CA ASP A 89 -10.22 -9.60 3.32
C ASP A 89 -9.71 -10.38 2.11
N GLY A 90 -8.56 -9.99 1.55
CA GLY A 90 -7.97 -10.68 0.41
C GLY A 90 -8.63 -10.37 -0.93
N ARG A 91 -9.45 -9.32 -1.01
CA ARG A 91 -10.15 -8.93 -2.24
C ARG A 91 -9.48 -7.72 -2.88
N ILE A 92 -8.98 -7.89 -4.08
CA ILE A 92 -8.31 -6.84 -4.83
C ILE A 92 -9.29 -5.72 -5.19
N VAL A 93 -8.84 -4.46 -5.04
CA VAL A 93 -9.60 -3.28 -5.45
C VAL A 93 -9.37 -3.07 -6.94
N GLU A 94 -10.12 -3.78 -7.77
CA GLU A 94 -9.87 -3.89 -9.21
C GLU A 94 -9.81 -2.56 -9.95
N GLU A 95 -10.65 -1.62 -9.57
CA GLU A 95 -10.77 -0.31 -10.25
C GLU A 95 -9.51 0.55 -10.15
N ALA A 96 -8.64 0.28 -9.18
CA ALA A 96 -7.39 1.04 -8.98
C ALA A 96 -6.16 0.30 -9.46
N VAL A 97 -6.31 -0.94 -9.91
CA VAL A 97 -5.18 -1.77 -10.38
C VAL A 97 -4.76 -1.34 -11.78
N PHE A 98 -3.45 -1.10 -11.97
CA PHE A 98 -2.94 -0.83 -13.31
C PHE A 98 -1.97 -1.92 -13.79
N HIS A 99 -1.54 -2.80 -12.89
CA HIS A 99 -0.65 -3.92 -13.25
C HIS A 99 -0.74 -5.00 -12.19
N ARG A 100 -0.60 -6.24 -12.64
CA ARG A 100 -0.48 -7.40 -11.76
C ARG A 100 0.10 -8.62 -12.49
#